data_e00058a9f63c7167bb37d37d4378cced
#
_entry.id   e00058a9f63c7167bb37d37d4378cced
#
_cell.length_a   1.000
_cell.length_b   1.000
_cell.length_c   1.000
_cell.angle_alpha   90.00
_cell.angle_beta   90.00
_cell.angle_gamma   90.00
#
_symmetry.space_group_name_H-M   'P 1'
#
loop_
_entity.id
_entity.type
_entity.pdbx_description
1 polymer ?
#
loop_
_entity_poly.entity_id
_entity_poly.type
_entity_poly.pdbx_seq_one_letter_code
_entity_poly.pdbx_strand_id
1 'polypeptide(L)'
;MMKSPDAEKALQIYYTKTEIGSADIRRLFDCSASTATRLKKEVAKEMAKNQVRTWLPGNVSVRVAYEVWSIDVAELEKKLVKLQKLRNLGIFN
;
A
#
# COMPACT_ATOMS: atom_id res chain seq x y z
N MET A 1 -13.23 -0.91 11.40
CA MET A 1 -13.04 -0.38 10.04
C MET A 1 -11.61 0.11 9.85
N MET A 2 -10.96 -0.31 8.78
CA MET A 2 -9.60 0.13 8.50
C MET A 2 -9.57 1.57 8.01
N LYS A 3 -8.49 2.28 8.37
CA LYS A 3 -8.24 3.60 7.81
C LYS A 3 -7.82 3.47 6.35
N SER A 4 -8.10 4.49 5.55
CA SER A 4 -7.58 4.58 4.20
C SER A 4 -6.05 4.65 4.24
N PRO A 5 -5.35 4.08 3.27
CA PRO A 5 -3.89 4.16 3.25
C PRO A 5 -3.44 5.61 3.06
N ASP A 6 -2.30 5.95 3.68
CA ASP A 6 -1.67 7.25 3.50
C ASP A 6 -1.12 7.33 2.07
N ALA A 7 -1.51 8.36 1.33
CA ALA A 7 -1.15 8.50 -0.08
C ALA A 7 0.36 8.59 -0.30
N GLU A 8 1.07 9.36 0.50
CA GLU A 8 2.53 9.48 0.38
C GLU A 8 3.23 8.16 0.65
N LYS A 9 2.86 7.48 1.73
CA LYS A 9 3.44 6.18 2.09
C LYS A 9 3.13 5.13 1.02
N ALA A 10 1.90 5.11 0.53
CA ALA A 10 1.50 4.16 -0.50
C ALA A 10 2.30 4.34 -1.78
N LEU A 11 2.51 5.57 -2.22
CA LEU A 11 3.31 5.85 -3.41
C LEU A 11 4.78 5.57 -3.18
N GLN A 12 5.31 5.93 -2.02
CA GLN A 12 6.70 5.64 -1.68
C GLN A 12 6.98 4.13 -1.72
N ILE A 13 6.12 3.34 -1.12
CA ILE A 13 6.24 1.88 -1.14
C ILE A 13 6.16 1.35 -2.57
N TYR A 14 5.19 1.82 -3.34
CA TYR A 14 4.98 1.36 -4.70
C TYR A 14 6.19 1.59 -5.59
N TYR A 15 6.83 2.76 -5.47
CA TYR A 15 7.97 3.12 -6.33
C TYR A 15 9.32 2.64 -5.82
N THR A 16 9.44 2.28 -4.54
CA THR A 16 10.73 1.88 -3.96
C THR A 16 10.83 0.40 -3.63
N LYS A 17 9.70 -0.32 -3.54
CA LYS A 17 9.69 -1.73 -3.14
C LYS A 17 8.91 -2.57 -4.12
N THR A 18 9.39 -3.79 -4.35
CA THR A 18 8.67 -4.79 -5.16
C THR A 18 7.87 -5.75 -4.28
N GLU A 19 8.27 -5.89 -3.04
CA GLU A 19 7.57 -6.74 -2.06
C GLU A 19 7.60 -6.11 -0.68
N ILE A 20 6.62 -6.45 0.14
CA ILE A 20 6.45 -5.88 1.47
C ILE A 20 6.10 -6.96 2.49
N GLY A 21 6.42 -6.68 3.74
CA GLY A 21 6.06 -7.52 4.88
C GLY A 21 5.07 -6.84 5.81
N SER A 22 4.86 -7.45 6.97
CA SER A 22 3.88 -6.97 7.96
C SER A 22 4.18 -5.54 8.45
N ALA A 23 5.44 -5.18 8.60
CA ALA A 23 5.81 -3.85 9.07
C ALA A 23 5.36 -2.75 8.11
N ASP A 24 5.53 -2.97 6.81
CA ASP A 24 5.09 -2.02 5.79
C ASP A 24 3.56 -1.92 5.76
N ILE A 25 2.86 -3.04 5.88
CA ILE A 25 1.40 -3.07 5.89
C ILE A 25 0.86 -2.29 7.10
N ARG A 26 1.49 -2.46 8.27
CA ARG A 26 1.09 -1.72 9.47
C ARG A 26 1.26 -0.22 9.30
N ARG A 27 2.35 0.21 8.66
CA ARG A 27 2.58 1.63 8.38
C ARG A 27 1.59 2.18 7.35
N LEU A 28 1.30 1.40 6.31
CA LEU A 28 0.42 1.80 5.22
C LEU A 28 -1.01 2.07 5.69
N PHE A 29 -1.54 1.19 6.53
CA PHE A 29 -2.93 1.28 7.00
C PHE A 29 -3.07 1.74 8.45
N ASP A 30 -1.97 1.99 9.13
CA ASP A 30 -1.99 2.33 10.56
C ASP A 30 -2.80 1.31 11.36
N CYS A 31 -2.46 0.02 11.21
CA CYS A 31 -3.22 -1.08 11.78
C CYS A 31 -2.38 -1.95 12.71
N SER A 32 -3.06 -2.84 13.44
CA SER A 32 -2.42 -3.78 14.36
C SER A 32 -1.70 -4.89 13.61
N ALA A 33 -0.84 -5.62 14.33
CA ALA A 33 -0.13 -6.77 13.77
C ALA A 33 -1.09 -7.86 13.28
N SER A 34 -2.18 -8.11 14.01
CA SER A 34 -3.17 -9.12 13.62
C SER A 34 -3.91 -8.72 12.34
N THR A 35 -4.26 -7.46 12.19
CA THR A 35 -4.88 -6.95 10.96
C THR A 35 -3.92 -7.06 9.79
N ALA A 36 -2.65 -6.68 9.99
CA ALA A 36 -1.63 -6.80 8.95
C ALA A 36 -1.45 -8.24 8.49
N THR A 37 -1.44 -9.20 9.43
CA THR A 37 -1.34 -10.62 9.11
C THR A 37 -2.53 -11.08 8.25
N ARG A 38 -3.73 -10.66 8.59
CA ARG A 38 -4.94 -10.99 7.82
C ARG A 38 -4.87 -10.44 6.40
N LEU A 39 -4.49 -9.17 6.27
CA LEU A 39 -4.33 -8.53 4.96
C LEU A 39 -3.28 -9.22 4.11
N LYS A 40 -2.17 -9.60 4.72
CA LYS A 40 -1.10 -10.31 4.03
C LYS A 40 -1.55 -11.68 3.54
N LYS A 41 -2.34 -12.40 4.34
CA LYS A 41 -2.89 -13.71 3.93
C LYS A 41 -3.80 -13.60 2.72
N GLU A 42 -4.62 -12.57 2.65
CA GLU A 42 -5.50 -12.34 1.50
C GLU A 42 -4.68 -12.16 0.22
N VAL A 43 -3.59 -11.39 0.29
CA VAL A 43 -2.70 -11.18 -0.84
C VAL A 43 -1.97 -12.47 -1.20
N ALA A 44 -1.52 -13.23 -0.21
CA ALA A 44 -0.82 -14.49 -0.44
C ALA A 44 -1.70 -15.51 -1.17
N LYS A 45 -2.99 -15.55 -0.89
CA LYS A 45 -3.95 -16.39 -1.60
C LYS A 45 -4.02 -16.03 -3.07
N GLU A 46 -4.09 -14.75 -3.38
CA GLU A 46 -4.14 -14.27 -4.75
C GLU A 46 -2.84 -14.53 -5.49
N MET A 47 -1.71 -14.36 -4.80
CA MET A 47 -0.38 -14.68 -5.35
C MET A 47 -0.27 -16.16 -5.72
N ALA A 48 -0.73 -17.05 -4.84
CA ALA A 48 -0.69 -18.49 -5.09
C ALA A 48 -1.55 -18.87 -6.29
N LYS A 49 -2.71 -18.24 -6.43
CA LYS A 49 -3.63 -18.44 -7.53
C LYS A 49 -3.01 -18.05 -8.87
N ASN A 50 -2.23 -16.98 -8.89
CA ASN A 50 -1.60 -16.44 -10.09
C ASN A 50 -0.13 -16.84 -10.24
N GLN A 51 0.35 -17.74 -9.38
CA GLN A 51 1.73 -18.25 -9.39
C GLN A 51 2.78 -17.15 -9.26
N VAL A 52 2.48 -16.11 -8.50
CA VAL A 52 3.42 -15.04 -8.20
C VAL A 52 4.25 -15.42 -6.97
N ARG A 53 5.55 -15.17 -7.02
CA ARG A 53 6.47 -15.48 -5.93
C ARG A 53 7.23 -14.23 -5.48
N THR A 54 7.67 -14.25 -4.22
CA THR A 54 8.50 -13.19 -3.66
C THR A 54 9.92 -13.71 -3.39
N TRP A 55 10.86 -12.79 -3.26
CA TRP A 55 12.24 -13.11 -2.95
C TRP A 55 12.41 -13.60 -1.51
N LEU A 56 11.71 -12.94 -0.57
CA LEU A 56 11.79 -13.28 0.85
C LEU A 56 10.52 -14.02 1.28
N PRO A 57 10.67 -15.17 1.96
CA PRO A 57 9.52 -15.88 2.51
C PRO A 57 8.73 -14.99 3.47
N GLY A 58 7.42 -15.05 3.38
CA GLY A 58 6.54 -14.26 4.23
C GLY A 58 6.22 -12.87 3.70
N ASN A 59 6.92 -12.38 2.69
CA ASN A 59 6.58 -11.14 2.01
C ASN A 59 5.49 -11.35 0.96
N VAL A 60 4.86 -10.27 0.54
CA VAL A 60 3.87 -10.30 -0.55
C VAL A 60 4.26 -9.28 -1.61
N SER A 61 3.83 -9.52 -2.85
CA SER A 61 4.07 -8.63 -3.98
C SER A 61 3.30 -7.33 -3.79
N VAL A 62 3.98 -6.19 -3.94
CA VAL A 62 3.33 -4.87 -3.87
C VAL A 62 2.26 -4.74 -4.94
N ARG A 63 2.56 -5.15 -6.17
CA ARG A 63 1.62 -5.05 -7.28
C ARG A 63 0.34 -5.84 -7.00
N VAL A 64 0.47 -7.09 -6.57
CA VAL A 64 -0.69 -7.92 -6.25
C VAL A 64 -1.44 -7.37 -5.04
N ALA A 65 -0.71 -6.94 -4.01
CA ALA A 65 -1.30 -6.37 -2.81
C ALA A 65 -2.17 -5.16 -3.13
N TYR A 66 -1.67 -4.24 -3.95
CA TYR A 66 -2.41 -3.03 -4.30
C TYR A 66 -3.66 -3.36 -5.11
N GLU A 67 -3.61 -4.37 -5.98
CA GLU A 67 -4.79 -4.83 -6.69
C GLU A 67 -5.83 -5.42 -5.72
N VAL A 68 -5.41 -6.29 -4.81
CA VAL A 68 -6.31 -6.91 -3.82
C VAL A 68 -6.96 -5.87 -2.92
N TRP A 69 -6.19 -4.87 -2.49
CA TRP A 69 -6.68 -3.82 -1.59
C TRP A 69 -7.35 -2.67 -2.33
N SER A 70 -7.46 -2.74 -3.65
CA SER A 70 -8.06 -1.70 -4.48
C SER A 70 -7.38 -0.33 -4.32
N ILE A 71 -6.06 -0.33 -4.17
CA ILE A 71 -5.28 0.91 -4.13
C ILE A 71 -4.95 1.32 -5.55
N ASP A 72 -5.53 2.42 -6.00
CA ASP A 72 -5.30 2.97 -7.33
C ASP A 72 -4.18 4.01 -7.26
N VAL A 73 -3.01 3.63 -7.78
CA VAL A 73 -1.81 4.48 -7.76
C VAL A 73 -2.05 5.78 -8.54
N ALA A 74 -2.74 5.72 -9.69
CA ALA A 74 -3.02 6.90 -10.49
C ALA A 74 -3.88 7.91 -9.71
N GLU A 75 -4.88 7.43 -8.99
CA GLU A 75 -5.72 8.27 -8.12
C GLU A 75 -4.91 8.93 -7.01
N LEU A 76 -4.01 8.16 -6.38
CA LEU A 76 -3.17 8.67 -5.31
C LEU A 76 -2.23 9.77 -5.84
N GLU A 77 -1.68 9.60 -7.03
CA GLU A 77 -0.82 10.60 -7.65
C GLU A 77 -1.58 11.89 -7.92
N LYS A 78 -2.80 11.81 -8.41
CA LYS A 78 -3.66 12.97 -8.63
C LYS A 78 -3.94 13.71 -7.34
N LYS A 79 -4.26 12.98 -6.28
CA LYS A 79 -4.52 13.57 -4.97
C LYS A 79 -3.28 14.29 -4.41
N LEU A 80 -2.12 13.69 -4.59
CA LEU A 80 -0.87 14.27 -4.10
C LEU A 80 -0.53 15.57 -4.84
N VAL A 81 -0.73 15.60 -6.15
CA VAL A 81 -0.51 16.80 -6.95
C VAL A 81 -1.46 17.93 -6.51
N LYS A 82 -2.73 17.62 -6.29
CA LYS A 82 -3.69 18.60 -5.79
C LYS A 82 -3.30 19.14 -4.43
N LEU A 83 -2.86 18.27 -3.54
CA LEU A 83 -2.43 18.65 -2.20
C LEU A 83 -1.24 19.60 -2.25
N GLN A 84 -0.27 19.32 -3.10
CA GLN A 84 0.90 20.17 -3.30
C GLN A 84 0.51 21.55 -3.84
N LYS A 85 -0.41 21.60 -4.79
CA LYS A 85 -0.93 22.87 -5.31
C LYS A 85 -1.60 23.71 -4.22
N LEU A 86 -2.40 23.07 -3.37
CA LEU A 86 -3.04 23.76 -2.26
C LEU A 86 -2.04 24.29 -1.25
N ARG A 87 -0.99 23.54 -0.96
CA ARG A 87 0.11 24.00 -0.08
C ARG A 87 0.83 25.19 -0.69
N ASN A 88 1.12 25.15 -1.99
CA ASN A 88 1.81 26.25 -2.68
C ASN A 88 0.97 27.53 -2.71
N LEU A 89 -0.36 27.40 -2.67
CA LEU A 89 -1.26 28.55 -2.59
C LEU A 89 -1.48 29.03 -1.16
N GLY A 90 -0.88 28.37 -0.16
CA GLY A 90 -1.02 28.76 1.23
C GLY A 90 -2.37 28.37 1.85
N ILE A 91 -3.14 27.51 1.23
CA ILE A 91 -4.46 27.09 1.72
C ILE A 91 -4.31 26.05 2.84
N PHE A 92 -3.24 25.27 2.78
CA PHE A 92 -2.87 24.31 3.82
C PHE A 92 -1.60 24.73 4.51
N ASN A 93 -1.60 24.68 5.81
CA ASN A 93 -0.40 24.90 6.61
C ASN A 93 -0.03 23.64 7.37
#